data_71d146135037ac63bbf0707dbbe03976
#
_entry.id   71d146135037ac63bbf0707dbbe03976
#
_cell.length_a   1.000
_cell.length_b   1.000
_cell.length_c   1.000
_cell.angle_alpha   90.00
_cell.angle_beta   90.00
_cell.angle_gamma   90.00
#
_symmetry.space_group_name_H-M   'P 1'
#
loop_
_entity.id
_entity.type
_entity.pdbx_description
1 polymer ?
#
loop_
_entity_poly.entity_id
_entity_poly.type
_entity_poly.pdbx_seq_one_letter_code
_entity_poly.pdbx_strand_id
1 'polypeptide(L)'
;MVRGMVHLYWGTGKGKTTAAMGLALRALGKGMGVTVVQFLKGGMSGELSPLERLGARIYSGAAGDRFFFQMSEAERKELEQAQTRLLHQALQVPCDLLILDEACAAWQLGAVDREMLRQAVLGRPEHCEVVLTGREPADWMKEAAHYSTEMVCHSHPFDRGAQARPGIEF
;
A
#
# COMPACT_ATOMS: atom_id res chain seq x y z
N MET A 1 -25.76 -7.65 -1.69
CA MET A 1 -24.32 -7.42 -2.02
C MET A 1 -23.51 -7.69 -0.76
N VAL A 2 -22.38 -8.37 -0.86
CA VAL A 2 -21.48 -8.58 0.29
C VAL A 2 -20.78 -7.25 0.57
N ARG A 3 -20.78 -6.82 1.82
CA ARG A 3 -20.13 -5.58 2.25
C ARG A 3 -18.62 -5.79 2.21
N GLY A 4 -17.89 -4.87 1.56
CA GLY A 4 -16.43 -4.87 1.54
C GLY A 4 -15.82 -4.58 2.91
N MET A 5 -14.76 -5.28 3.24
CA MET A 5 -14.07 -5.20 4.52
C MET A 5 -12.79 -4.36 4.42
N VAL A 6 -12.28 -3.90 5.55
CA VAL A 6 -10.95 -3.26 5.66
C VAL A 6 -9.98 -4.26 6.24
N HIS A 7 -8.89 -4.51 5.53
CA HIS A 7 -7.77 -5.33 5.99
C HIS A 7 -6.60 -4.44 6.36
N LEU A 8 -5.93 -4.76 7.44
CA LEU A 8 -4.71 -4.11 7.89
C LEU A 8 -3.63 -5.17 8.09
N TYR A 9 -2.60 -5.15 7.24
CA TYR A 9 -1.42 -6.00 7.37
C TYR A 9 -0.25 -5.14 7.84
N TRP A 10 0.17 -5.34 9.09
CA TRP A 10 1.10 -4.42 9.74
C TRP A 10 2.18 -5.15 10.56
N GLY A 11 3.11 -4.38 11.11
CA GLY A 11 4.16 -4.92 11.98
C GLY A 11 5.55 -4.94 11.34
N THR A 12 6.51 -5.48 12.07
CA THR A 12 7.94 -5.47 11.72
C THR A 12 8.35 -6.61 10.79
N GLY A 13 7.54 -7.67 10.72
CA GLY A 13 7.83 -8.87 9.92
C GLY A 13 7.67 -8.67 8.42
N LYS A 14 8.35 -9.52 7.65
CA LYS A 14 8.24 -9.61 6.19
C LYS A 14 6.88 -10.18 5.78
N GLY A 15 6.39 -9.79 4.61
CA GLY A 15 5.24 -10.42 3.96
C GLY A 15 3.99 -9.55 3.85
N LYS A 16 3.96 -8.34 4.41
CA LYS A 16 2.80 -7.44 4.34
C LYS A 16 2.37 -7.12 2.90
N THR A 17 3.26 -6.57 2.11
CA THR A 17 3.03 -6.31 0.68
C THR A 17 2.73 -7.60 -0.07
N THR A 18 3.50 -8.67 0.18
CA THR A 18 3.30 -9.98 -0.46
C THR A 18 1.90 -10.54 -0.21
N ALA A 19 1.39 -10.43 1.02
CA ALA A 19 0.04 -10.86 1.37
C ALA A 19 -1.03 -10.03 0.64
N ALA A 20 -0.86 -8.69 0.60
CA ALA A 20 -1.75 -7.78 -0.12
C ALA A 20 -1.78 -8.10 -1.63
N MET A 21 -0.63 -8.28 -2.25
CA MET A 21 -0.52 -8.62 -3.68
C MET A 21 -1.03 -10.04 -3.99
N GLY A 22 -0.88 -10.98 -3.06
CA GLY A 22 -1.50 -12.30 -3.14
C GLY A 22 -3.02 -12.24 -3.13
N LEU A 23 -3.62 -11.33 -2.33
CA LEU A 23 -5.06 -11.07 -2.36
C LEU A 23 -5.49 -10.42 -3.68
N ALA A 24 -4.67 -9.48 -4.22
CA ALA A 24 -4.91 -8.91 -5.55
C ALA A 24 -4.99 -9.98 -6.64
N LEU A 25 -4.01 -10.89 -6.66
CA LEU A 25 -3.99 -12.00 -7.62
C LEU A 25 -5.22 -12.89 -7.50
N ARG A 26 -5.64 -13.19 -6.27
CA ARG A 26 -6.86 -13.99 -6.00
C ARG A 26 -8.12 -13.27 -6.50
N ALA A 27 -8.24 -11.96 -6.27
CA ALA A 27 -9.35 -11.15 -6.72
C ALA A 27 -9.43 -11.07 -8.25
N LEU A 28 -8.30 -10.81 -8.91
CA LEU A 28 -8.21 -10.82 -10.38
C LEU A 28 -8.61 -12.16 -10.98
N GLY A 29 -8.20 -13.28 -10.35
CA GLY A 29 -8.60 -14.63 -10.77
C GLY A 29 -10.11 -14.91 -10.64
N LYS A 30 -10.85 -14.02 -9.96
CA LYS A 30 -12.33 -14.05 -9.86
C LYS A 30 -13.00 -12.95 -10.69
N GLY A 31 -12.25 -12.22 -11.51
CA GLY A 31 -12.76 -11.17 -12.36
C GLY A 31 -13.09 -9.86 -11.63
N MET A 32 -12.59 -9.68 -10.40
CA MET A 32 -12.78 -8.45 -9.64
C MET A 32 -11.89 -7.34 -10.19
N GLY A 33 -12.39 -6.11 -10.20
CA GLY A 33 -11.61 -4.91 -10.51
C GLY A 33 -10.64 -4.58 -9.36
N VAL A 34 -9.33 -4.62 -9.62
CA VAL A 34 -8.29 -4.37 -8.62
C VAL A 34 -7.54 -3.07 -8.93
N THR A 35 -7.37 -2.24 -7.91
CA THR A 35 -6.54 -1.03 -7.95
C THR A 35 -5.48 -1.10 -6.84
N VAL A 36 -4.23 -0.83 -7.20
CA VAL A 36 -3.09 -0.79 -6.28
C VAL A 36 -2.49 0.61 -6.29
N VAL A 37 -2.41 1.22 -5.12
CA VAL A 37 -1.62 2.44 -4.88
C VAL A 37 -0.44 2.05 -3.99
N GLN A 38 0.77 2.26 -4.48
CA GLN A 38 1.98 1.95 -3.73
C GLN A 38 2.70 3.25 -3.37
N PHE A 39 2.67 3.60 -2.10
CA PHE A 39 3.32 4.79 -1.56
C PHE A 39 4.82 4.55 -1.31
N LEU A 40 5.59 5.64 -1.30
CA LEU A 40 6.99 5.68 -0.85
C LEU A 40 7.96 4.71 -1.58
N LYS A 41 7.58 4.21 -2.75
CA LYS A 41 8.43 3.33 -3.56
C LYS A 41 8.67 3.93 -4.95
N GLY A 42 9.86 3.70 -5.47
CA GLY A 42 10.31 4.21 -6.78
C GLY A 42 9.82 3.42 -8.01
N GLY A 43 8.87 2.50 -7.85
CA GLY A 43 8.26 1.76 -8.96
C GLY A 43 8.96 0.45 -9.37
N MET A 44 9.93 -0.04 -8.61
CA MET A 44 10.72 -1.25 -8.90
C MET A 44 10.28 -2.47 -8.09
N SER A 45 8.98 -2.66 -7.85
CA SER A 45 8.47 -3.88 -7.19
C SER A 45 8.11 -4.93 -8.23
N GLY A 46 8.67 -6.13 -8.11
CA GLY A 46 8.57 -7.21 -9.11
C GLY A 46 7.13 -7.70 -9.36
N GLU A 47 6.23 -7.53 -8.41
CA GLU A 47 4.83 -7.95 -8.52
C GLU A 47 3.94 -7.01 -9.34
N LEU A 48 4.33 -5.75 -9.54
CA LEU A 48 3.46 -4.74 -10.16
C LEU A 48 3.17 -5.03 -11.63
N SER A 49 4.22 -5.27 -12.43
CA SER A 49 4.08 -5.56 -13.85
C SER A 49 3.28 -6.86 -14.14
N PRO A 50 3.49 -7.98 -13.43
CA PRO A 50 2.62 -9.15 -13.55
C PRO A 50 1.15 -8.86 -13.21
N LEU A 51 0.87 -8.12 -12.14
CA LEU A 51 -0.51 -7.76 -11.76
C LEU A 51 -1.17 -6.86 -12.80
N GLU A 52 -0.44 -5.89 -13.36
CA GLU A 52 -0.94 -5.02 -14.43
C GLU A 52 -1.30 -5.82 -15.68
N ARG A 53 -0.45 -6.77 -16.10
CA ARG A 53 -0.77 -7.69 -17.21
C ARG A 53 -2.00 -8.55 -16.96
N LEU A 54 -2.34 -8.82 -15.72
CA LEU A 54 -3.56 -9.53 -15.33
C LEU A 54 -4.78 -8.61 -15.18
N GLY A 55 -4.61 -7.30 -15.43
CA GLY A 55 -5.71 -6.34 -15.44
C GLY A 55 -5.84 -5.46 -14.19
N ALA A 56 -4.90 -5.50 -13.25
CA ALA A 56 -4.86 -4.55 -12.14
C ALA A 56 -4.48 -3.14 -12.66
N ARG A 57 -5.06 -2.12 -12.05
CA ARG A 57 -4.62 -0.73 -12.23
C ARG A 57 -3.57 -0.40 -11.17
N ILE A 58 -2.40 0.03 -11.62
CA ILE A 58 -1.25 0.28 -10.76
C ILE A 58 -0.92 1.77 -10.74
N TYR A 59 -0.81 2.33 -9.56
CA TYR A 59 -0.39 3.70 -9.29
C TYR A 59 0.81 3.66 -8.34
N SER A 60 2.01 3.84 -8.87
CA SER A 60 3.29 3.74 -8.17
C SER A 60 4.33 4.66 -8.79
N GLY A 61 5.55 4.74 -8.21
CA GLY A 61 6.70 5.40 -8.84
C GLY A 61 6.84 6.89 -8.54
N ALA A 62 6.05 7.44 -7.62
CA ALA A 62 6.17 8.86 -7.26
C ALA A 62 7.23 9.16 -6.19
N ALA A 63 7.92 8.14 -5.65
CA ALA A 63 9.06 8.32 -4.77
C ALA A 63 10.37 8.18 -5.56
N GLY A 64 11.31 9.11 -5.34
CA GLY A 64 12.66 8.99 -5.84
C GLY A 64 13.51 8.00 -5.00
N ASP A 65 14.81 7.92 -5.30
CA ASP A 65 15.74 7.01 -4.62
C ASP A 65 16.16 7.47 -3.21
N ARG A 66 15.73 8.65 -2.78
CA ARG A 66 16.08 9.21 -1.46
C ARG A 66 15.10 8.78 -0.39
N PHE A 67 15.63 8.45 0.77
CA PHE A 67 14.82 8.22 1.97
C PHE A 67 14.21 9.54 2.48
N PHE A 68 12.99 9.48 2.97
CA PHE A 68 12.23 10.64 3.45
C PHE A 68 12.99 11.52 4.45
N PHE A 69 13.77 10.90 5.36
CA PHE A 69 14.57 11.62 6.36
C PHE A 69 15.75 12.41 5.76
N GLN A 70 16.16 12.11 4.53
CA GLN A 70 17.25 12.81 3.80
C GLN A 70 16.73 13.96 2.95
N MET A 71 15.40 14.11 2.83
CA MET A 71 14.75 15.11 2.00
C MET A 71 14.66 16.45 2.73
N SER A 72 14.86 17.55 2.00
CA SER A 72 14.50 18.90 2.43
C SER A 72 12.99 19.06 2.60
N GLU A 73 12.54 20.12 3.24
CA GLU A 73 11.13 20.42 3.39
C GLU A 73 10.42 20.59 2.04
N ALA A 74 11.07 21.23 1.07
CA ALA A 74 10.55 21.39 -0.28
C ALA A 74 10.36 20.03 -0.98
N GLU A 75 11.36 19.14 -0.92
CA GLU A 75 11.29 17.80 -1.49
C GLU A 75 10.20 16.94 -0.83
N ARG A 76 10.00 17.07 0.50
CA ARG A 76 8.91 16.37 1.21
C ARG A 76 7.54 16.85 0.75
N LYS A 77 7.38 18.16 0.52
CA LYS A 77 6.13 18.73 0.00
C LYS A 77 5.85 18.29 -1.44
N GLU A 78 6.88 18.22 -2.28
CA GLU A 78 6.75 17.69 -3.64
C GLU A 78 6.34 16.21 -3.63
N LEU A 79 6.95 15.42 -2.74
CA LEU A 79 6.60 14.02 -2.56
C LEU A 79 5.14 13.86 -2.09
N GLU A 80 4.71 14.61 -1.07
CA GLU A 80 3.32 14.61 -0.60
C GLU A 80 2.34 14.90 -1.74
N GLN A 81 2.61 15.94 -2.53
CA GLN A 81 1.77 16.30 -3.67
C GLN A 81 1.75 15.20 -4.74
N ALA A 82 2.89 14.56 -5.01
CA ALA A 82 2.98 13.48 -5.98
C ALA A 82 2.21 12.24 -5.53
N GLN A 83 2.37 11.83 -4.27
CA GLN A 83 1.66 10.69 -3.68
C GLN A 83 0.15 10.96 -3.61
N THR A 84 -0.25 12.19 -3.25
CA THR A 84 -1.64 12.62 -3.23
C THR A 84 -2.27 12.57 -4.62
N ARG A 85 -1.55 13.00 -5.66
CA ARG A 85 -2.02 12.86 -7.06
C ARG A 85 -2.23 11.42 -7.47
N LEU A 86 -1.33 10.49 -7.10
CA LEU A 86 -1.50 9.05 -7.37
C LEU A 86 -2.77 8.51 -6.72
N LEU A 87 -2.98 8.82 -5.44
CA LEU A 87 -4.18 8.41 -4.72
C LEU A 87 -5.43 9.01 -5.36
N HIS A 88 -5.43 10.30 -5.66
CA HIS A 88 -6.55 10.96 -6.33
C HIS A 88 -6.91 10.29 -7.66
N GLN A 89 -5.92 10.01 -8.51
CA GLN A 89 -6.15 9.33 -9.79
C GLN A 89 -6.72 7.92 -9.61
N ALA A 90 -6.20 7.17 -8.63
CA ALA A 90 -6.69 5.83 -8.33
C ALA A 90 -8.17 5.82 -7.90
N LEU A 91 -8.60 6.84 -7.14
CA LEU A 91 -9.97 6.97 -6.64
C LEU A 91 -10.98 7.41 -7.72
N GLN A 92 -10.53 7.89 -8.89
CA GLN A 92 -11.44 8.25 -9.99
C GLN A 92 -12.04 7.04 -10.70
N VAL A 93 -11.46 5.85 -10.52
CA VAL A 93 -11.90 4.63 -11.22
C VAL A 93 -12.47 3.63 -10.21
N PRO A 94 -13.74 3.20 -10.35
CA PRO A 94 -14.32 2.21 -9.46
C PRO A 94 -13.52 0.90 -9.44
N CYS A 95 -13.42 0.29 -8.25
CA CYS A 95 -12.79 -1.01 -8.07
C CYS A 95 -13.52 -1.82 -6.98
N ASP A 96 -13.33 -3.14 -7.02
CA ASP A 96 -13.84 -4.07 -6.01
C ASP A 96 -12.82 -4.28 -4.89
N LEU A 97 -11.53 -4.11 -5.20
CA LEU A 97 -10.41 -4.20 -4.25
C LEU A 97 -9.45 -3.03 -4.46
N LEU A 98 -9.26 -2.24 -3.41
CA LEU A 98 -8.27 -1.15 -3.33
C LEU A 98 -7.14 -1.56 -2.37
N ILE A 99 -5.91 -1.63 -2.88
CA ILE A 99 -4.72 -1.85 -2.06
C ILE A 99 -3.96 -0.55 -1.91
N LEU A 100 -3.70 -0.17 -0.67
CA LEU A 100 -2.94 1.01 -0.26
C LEU A 100 -1.65 0.53 0.43
N ASP A 101 -0.65 0.18 -0.38
CA ASP A 101 0.62 -0.37 0.09
C ASP A 101 1.51 0.75 0.67
N GLU A 102 2.16 0.49 1.81
CA GLU A 102 2.92 1.44 2.64
C GLU A 102 2.08 2.65 3.16
N ALA A 103 0.76 2.48 3.25
CA ALA A 103 -0.14 3.55 3.70
C ALA A 103 0.14 4.01 5.14
N CYS A 104 0.56 3.09 6.03
CA CYS A 104 0.89 3.45 7.41
C CYS A 104 2.07 4.43 7.46
N ALA A 105 3.14 4.16 6.70
CA ALA A 105 4.31 5.04 6.64
C ALA A 105 3.97 6.37 5.95
N ALA A 106 3.22 6.34 4.85
CA ALA A 106 2.79 7.54 4.16
C ALA A 106 1.96 8.46 5.07
N TRP A 107 1.09 7.90 5.90
CA TRP A 107 0.33 8.63 6.92
C TRP A 107 1.25 9.24 7.99
N GLN A 108 2.11 8.42 8.60
CA GLN A 108 2.99 8.84 9.69
C GLN A 108 3.93 9.98 9.27
N LEU A 109 4.51 9.85 8.09
CA LEU A 109 5.44 10.84 7.55
C LEU A 109 4.76 12.09 6.96
N GLY A 110 3.43 12.09 6.80
CA GLY A 110 2.73 13.15 6.08
C GLY A 110 3.13 13.22 4.60
N ALA A 111 3.44 12.06 4.01
CA ALA A 111 3.85 11.94 2.61
C ALA A 111 2.66 11.82 1.63
N VAL A 112 1.45 11.93 2.11
CA VAL A 112 0.18 11.95 1.37
C VAL A 112 -0.81 12.83 2.11
N ASP A 113 -1.78 13.41 1.42
CA ASP A 113 -2.92 14.09 2.07
C ASP A 113 -3.64 13.10 2.99
N ARG A 114 -3.56 13.37 4.30
CA ARG A 114 -4.07 12.48 5.34
C ARG A 114 -5.59 12.34 5.29
N GLU A 115 -6.29 13.42 5.02
CA GLU A 115 -7.75 13.38 4.96
C GLU A 115 -8.22 12.59 3.74
N MET A 116 -7.58 12.79 2.57
CA MET A 116 -7.88 11.99 1.38
C MET A 116 -7.61 10.49 1.63
N LEU A 117 -6.48 10.14 2.26
CA LEU A 117 -6.18 8.75 2.60
C LEU A 117 -7.22 8.16 3.54
N ARG A 118 -7.63 8.91 4.55
CA ARG A 118 -8.65 8.48 5.51
C ARG A 118 -10.01 8.30 4.82
N GLN A 119 -10.41 9.23 3.97
CA GLN A 119 -11.67 9.15 3.21
C GLN A 119 -11.66 7.99 2.20
N ALA A 120 -10.54 7.68 1.58
CA ALA A 120 -10.41 6.52 0.70
C ALA A 120 -10.75 5.20 1.42
N VAL A 121 -10.53 5.13 2.72
CA VAL A 121 -10.81 3.95 3.55
C VAL A 121 -12.22 4.01 4.16
N LEU A 122 -12.56 5.11 4.85
CA LEU A 122 -13.80 5.23 5.61
C LEU A 122 -15.00 5.55 4.73
N GLY A 123 -14.80 6.34 3.68
CA GLY A 123 -15.83 6.74 2.70
C GLY A 123 -15.91 5.84 1.46
N ARG A 124 -15.21 4.70 1.44
CA ARG A 124 -15.21 3.77 0.30
C ARG A 124 -16.60 3.29 -0.08
N PRO A 125 -16.86 2.92 -1.34
CA PRO A 125 -18.08 2.25 -1.75
C PRO A 125 -18.33 1.00 -0.89
N GLU A 126 -19.59 0.72 -0.57
CA GLU A 126 -19.95 -0.33 0.38
C GLU A 126 -19.46 -1.73 -0.03
N HIS A 127 -19.33 -1.99 -1.34
CA HIS A 127 -18.83 -3.25 -1.89
C HIS A 127 -17.29 -3.33 -1.99
N CYS A 128 -16.58 -2.20 -1.85
CA CYS A 128 -15.15 -2.13 -2.06
C CYS A 128 -14.38 -2.68 -0.85
N GLU A 129 -13.56 -3.68 -1.10
CA GLU A 129 -12.57 -4.22 -0.18
C GLU A 129 -11.36 -3.30 -0.15
N VAL A 130 -10.83 -2.97 1.03
CA VAL A 130 -9.63 -2.13 1.16
C VAL A 130 -8.56 -2.84 1.96
N VAL A 131 -7.31 -2.79 1.49
CA VAL A 131 -6.15 -3.32 2.19
C VAL A 131 -5.16 -2.21 2.47
N LEU A 132 -4.77 -2.05 3.73
CA LEU A 132 -3.71 -1.17 4.18
C LEU A 132 -2.49 -1.99 4.58
N THR A 133 -1.29 -1.55 4.21
CA THR A 133 -0.05 -2.16 4.71
C THR A 133 0.88 -1.15 5.36
N GLY A 134 1.77 -1.61 6.23
CA GLY A 134 2.84 -0.82 6.80
C GLY A 134 3.32 -1.32 8.15
N ARG A 135 4.30 -0.64 8.75
CA ARG A 135 4.86 -1.08 10.04
C ARG A 135 4.02 -0.63 11.23
N GLU A 136 3.72 0.65 11.28
CA GLU A 136 3.08 1.31 12.44
C GLU A 136 1.80 2.00 11.98
N PRO A 137 0.64 1.34 12.08
CA PRO A 137 -0.63 1.94 11.71
C PRO A 137 -1.06 3.01 12.72
N ALA A 138 -1.72 4.06 12.24
CA ALA A 138 -2.41 5.02 13.08
C ALA A 138 -3.61 4.35 13.79
N ASP A 139 -4.04 4.89 14.93
CA ASP A 139 -5.13 4.31 15.73
C ASP A 139 -6.42 4.16 14.92
N TRP A 140 -6.78 5.15 14.12
CA TRP A 140 -7.97 5.06 13.26
C TRP A 140 -7.91 3.92 12.24
N MET A 141 -6.70 3.53 11.76
CA MET A 141 -6.53 2.38 10.86
C MET A 141 -6.82 1.06 11.56
N LYS A 142 -6.40 0.94 12.83
CA LYS A 142 -6.71 -0.21 13.68
C LYS A 142 -8.20 -0.29 13.99
N GLU A 143 -8.82 0.83 14.32
CA GLU A 143 -10.24 0.94 14.61
C GLU A 143 -11.12 0.62 13.39
N ALA A 144 -10.70 1.02 12.19
CA ALA A 144 -11.42 0.76 10.95
C ALA A 144 -11.27 -0.68 10.43
N ALA A 145 -10.24 -1.40 10.89
CA ALA A 145 -9.90 -2.72 10.37
C ALA A 145 -10.89 -3.79 10.82
N HIS A 146 -11.46 -4.51 9.87
CA HIS A 146 -12.23 -5.74 10.10
C HIS A 146 -11.31 -6.96 10.22
N TYR A 147 -10.20 -6.97 9.46
CA TYR A 147 -9.11 -7.93 9.57
C TYR A 147 -7.84 -7.17 9.94
N SER A 148 -7.27 -7.46 11.10
CA SER A 148 -6.01 -6.89 11.54
C SER A 148 -5.01 -8.01 11.79
N THR A 149 -3.96 -8.07 10.95
CA THR A 149 -2.93 -9.11 11.04
C THR A 149 -1.59 -8.45 11.29
N GLU A 150 -1.00 -8.74 12.43
CA GLU A 150 0.35 -8.33 12.75
C GLU A 150 1.36 -9.37 12.29
N MET A 151 2.35 -8.92 11.52
CA MET A 151 3.50 -9.73 11.11
C MET A 151 4.71 -9.37 11.99
N VAL A 152 5.06 -10.28 12.88
CA VAL A 152 6.16 -10.11 13.83
C VAL A 152 7.46 -10.66 13.26
N CYS A 153 8.53 -9.87 13.33
CA CYS A 153 9.86 -10.31 12.91
C CYS A 153 10.55 -11.07 14.05
N HIS A 154 10.64 -12.38 13.95
CA HIS A 154 11.42 -13.22 14.87
C HIS A 154 12.89 -13.37 14.44
N SER A 155 13.18 -13.24 13.14
CA SER A 155 14.51 -13.34 12.56
C SER A 155 14.51 -12.66 11.19
N HIS A 156 15.55 -11.90 10.87
CA HIS A 156 15.71 -11.29 9.56
C HIS A 156 17.09 -11.56 8.97
N PRO A 157 17.22 -11.99 7.70
CA PRO A 157 18.52 -12.24 7.06
C PRO A 157 19.44 -11.01 7.04
N PHE A 158 18.87 -9.81 6.99
CA PHE A 158 19.62 -8.54 7.06
C PHE A 158 20.49 -8.45 8.31
N ASP A 159 20.03 -8.93 9.45
CA ASP A 159 20.78 -8.95 10.73
C ASP A 159 22.03 -9.84 10.65
N ARG A 160 22.10 -10.70 9.63
CA ARG A 160 23.23 -11.58 9.32
C ARG A 160 24.02 -11.13 8.08
N GLY A 161 23.79 -9.88 7.60
CA GLY A 161 24.48 -9.30 6.47
C GLY A 161 23.96 -9.72 5.08
N ALA A 162 22.82 -10.43 4.99
CA ALA A 162 22.23 -10.77 3.71
C ALA A 162 21.59 -9.53 3.06
N GLN A 163 21.91 -9.29 1.78
CA GLN A 163 21.29 -8.23 0.99
C GLN A 163 19.93 -8.66 0.42
N ALA A 164 19.11 -7.67 0.05
CA ALA A 164 17.85 -7.89 -0.64
C ALA A 164 18.08 -8.54 -2.02
N ARG A 165 17.24 -9.53 -2.37
CA ARG A 165 17.38 -10.35 -3.57
C ARG A 165 16.25 -10.09 -4.55
N PRO A 166 16.52 -9.95 -5.86
CA PRO A 166 15.49 -9.84 -6.89
C PRO A 166 14.49 -11.02 -6.83
N GLY A 167 13.20 -10.69 -6.94
CA GLY A 167 12.13 -11.68 -6.92
C GLY A 167 11.78 -12.26 -5.55
N ILE A 168 12.51 -11.84 -4.48
CA ILE A 168 12.24 -12.30 -3.10
C ILE A 168 11.93 -11.12 -2.18
N GLU A 169 12.77 -10.08 -2.19
CA GLU A 169 12.55 -8.87 -1.41
C GLU A 169 12.03 -7.70 -2.26
N PHE A 170 12.26 -7.70 -3.58
CA PHE A 170 11.78 -6.68 -4.53
C PHE A 170 11.56 -7.22 -5.94
#